data_73caf5d14476714e71e6e91b62e001e9
#
_entry.id   73caf5d14476714e71e6e91b62e001e9
#
_cell.length_a   1.000
_cell.length_b   1.000
_cell.length_c   1.000
_cell.angle_alpha   90.00
_cell.angle_beta   90.00
_cell.angle_gamma   90.00
#
_symmetry.space_group_name_H-M   'P 1'
#
loop_
_entity.id
_entity.type
_entity.pdbx_description
1 polymer ?
#
loop_
_entity_poly.entity_id
_entity_poly.type
_entity_poly.pdbx_seq_one_letter_code
_entity_poly.pdbx_strand_id
1 'polypeptide(L)'
;RAMGYAVRMHVPLVQVPGKGAWGFAPEPDFALAEQWLGRPVGSAIDPRDLVLRYLAAFGPATPADAQSWSGLGGLREVFAALRPELAVFTGDDGRELFDLPGAARPPEDTPAPPRFLPEFDNLLLGHAERARVVPPAYRSQIYLSALRVRATFVVDGAVKGAWKVERSKKSATLVIEPFAALTKKEKAALGEEGERLLAFLEEGAGARTLRFDEP
;
A
#
# COMPACT_ATOMS: atom_id res chain seq x y z
N ARG A 1 -25.96 3.73 8.87
CA ARG A 1 -24.49 3.55 8.69
C ARG A 1 -23.95 2.36 9.52
N ALA A 2 -24.33 2.20 10.79
CA ALA A 2 -23.87 1.10 11.65
C ALA A 2 -24.23 -0.29 11.11
N MET A 3 -25.46 -0.49 10.62
CA MET A 3 -25.89 -1.75 10.04
C MET A 3 -25.09 -2.14 8.77
N GLY A 4 -24.85 -1.18 7.88
CA GLY A 4 -24.03 -1.43 6.69
C GLY A 4 -22.58 -1.76 7.01
N TYR A 5 -22.03 -1.22 8.11
CA TYR A 5 -20.72 -1.61 8.61
C TYR A 5 -20.74 -3.04 9.16
N ALA A 6 -21.71 -3.37 10.00
CA ALA A 6 -21.85 -4.72 10.56
C ALA A 6 -21.98 -5.79 9.47
N VAL A 7 -22.81 -5.55 8.43
CA VAL A 7 -22.93 -6.49 7.31
C VAL A 7 -21.60 -6.71 6.62
N ARG A 8 -20.83 -5.66 6.34
CA ARG A 8 -19.52 -5.76 5.70
C ARG A 8 -18.46 -6.50 6.54
N MET A 9 -18.62 -6.51 7.85
CA MET A 9 -17.71 -7.22 8.76
C MET A 9 -18.02 -8.71 8.88
N HIS A 10 -19.26 -9.13 8.55
CA HIS A 10 -19.71 -10.51 8.78
C HIS A 10 -20.10 -11.27 7.52
N VAL A 11 -20.19 -10.59 6.41
CA VAL A 11 -20.60 -11.18 5.14
C VAL A 11 -19.51 -10.98 4.09
N PRO A 12 -19.08 -12.05 3.39
CA PRO A 12 -18.13 -11.92 2.29
C PRO A 12 -18.75 -11.11 1.15
N LEU A 13 -18.30 -9.88 0.98
CA LEU A 13 -18.80 -8.97 -0.04
C LEU A 13 -17.68 -8.58 -1.00
N VAL A 14 -18.04 -8.32 -2.24
CA VAL A 14 -17.23 -7.61 -3.21
C VAL A 14 -17.85 -6.25 -3.50
N GLN A 15 -17.04 -5.24 -3.65
CA GLN A 15 -17.50 -3.96 -4.17
C GLN A 15 -17.64 -4.07 -5.69
N VAL A 16 -18.83 -3.78 -6.19
CA VAL A 16 -19.10 -3.86 -7.63
C VAL A 16 -18.41 -2.69 -8.33
N PRO A 17 -17.59 -2.95 -9.38
CA PRO A 17 -16.95 -1.89 -10.13
C PRO A 17 -18.00 -0.94 -10.74
N GLY A 18 -17.76 0.35 -10.63
CA GLY A 18 -18.59 1.37 -11.29
C GLY A 18 -18.41 1.32 -12.81
N LYS A 19 -19.32 2.00 -13.53
CA LYS A 19 -19.24 2.12 -15.00
C LYS A 19 -18.12 3.07 -15.47
N GLY A 20 -17.43 3.74 -14.55
CA GLY A 20 -16.29 4.61 -14.84
C GLY A 20 -15.00 3.83 -15.03
N ALA A 21 -14.04 4.39 -15.77
CA ALA A 21 -12.77 3.72 -16.07
C ALA A 21 -11.93 3.48 -14.79
N TRP A 22 -11.93 4.41 -13.84
CA TRP A 22 -11.10 4.36 -12.63
C TRP A 22 -11.78 5.04 -11.44
N GLY A 23 -11.48 4.53 -10.26
CA GLY A 23 -11.92 5.09 -8.98
C GLY A 23 -13.12 4.37 -8.38
N PHE A 24 -13.42 4.72 -7.14
CA PHE A 24 -14.57 4.20 -6.40
C PHE A 24 -15.77 5.09 -6.65
N ALA A 25 -16.93 4.48 -6.87
CA ALA A 25 -18.17 5.24 -6.87
C ALA A 25 -18.37 5.91 -5.50
N PRO A 26 -18.88 7.16 -5.44
CA PRO A 26 -19.18 7.84 -4.18
C PRO A 26 -20.13 7.02 -3.29
N GLU A 27 -21.03 6.28 -3.91
CA GLU A 27 -21.93 5.32 -3.28
C GLU A 27 -21.67 3.95 -3.91
N PRO A 28 -20.81 3.12 -3.31
CA PRO A 28 -20.46 1.83 -3.89
C PRO A 28 -21.56 0.80 -3.67
N ASP A 29 -21.88 0.07 -4.72
CA ASP A 29 -22.71 -1.12 -4.65
C ASP A 29 -21.87 -2.31 -4.16
N PHE A 30 -22.52 -3.20 -3.39
CA PHE A 30 -21.91 -4.44 -2.91
C PHE A 30 -22.74 -5.64 -3.36
N ALA A 31 -22.06 -6.71 -3.75
CA ALA A 31 -22.66 -8.00 -4.05
C ALA A 31 -22.07 -9.07 -3.12
N LEU A 32 -22.83 -10.15 -2.90
CA LEU A 32 -22.29 -11.33 -2.21
C LEU A 32 -21.17 -11.92 -3.06
N ALA A 33 -20.01 -12.19 -2.43
CA ALA A 33 -18.83 -12.69 -3.11
C ALA A 33 -19.11 -14.00 -3.88
N GLU A 34 -19.90 -14.92 -3.30
CA GLU A 34 -20.29 -16.18 -3.94
C GLU A 34 -21.13 -15.97 -5.20
N GLN A 35 -22.08 -15.03 -5.14
CA GLN A 35 -22.91 -14.70 -6.30
C GLN A 35 -22.09 -14.03 -7.39
N TRP A 36 -21.18 -13.14 -7.03
CA TRP A 36 -20.31 -12.45 -7.96
C TRP A 36 -19.33 -13.41 -8.66
N LEU A 37 -18.75 -14.34 -7.90
CA LEU A 37 -17.78 -15.30 -8.40
C LEU A 37 -18.41 -16.53 -9.06
N GLY A 38 -19.72 -16.76 -8.88
CA GLY A 38 -20.43 -17.96 -9.35
C GLY A 38 -19.94 -19.25 -8.68
N ARG A 39 -19.31 -19.15 -7.51
CA ARG A 39 -18.80 -20.30 -6.74
C ARG A 39 -18.76 -20.00 -5.23
N PRO A 40 -18.84 -21.02 -4.37
CA PRO A 40 -18.72 -20.84 -2.93
C PRO A 40 -17.37 -20.18 -2.55
N VAL A 41 -17.41 -19.31 -1.57
CA VAL A 41 -16.24 -18.76 -0.91
C VAL A 41 -15.90 -19.65 0.27
N GLY A 42 -14.69 -20.23 0.28
CA GLY A 42 -14.24 -21.08 1.38
C GLY A 42 -14.25 -20.31 2.70
N SER A 43 -14.71 -20.97 3.76
CA SER A 43 -14.85 -20.40 5.10
C SER A 43 -13.58 -20.51 5.96
N ALA A 44 -12.61 -21.31 5.56
CA ALA A 44 -11.39 -21.56 6.33
C ALA A 44 -10.16 -21.20 5.50
N ILE A 45 -9.35 -20.26 6.01
CA ILE A 45 -7.99 -20.01 5.53
C ILE A 45 -7.05 -20.80 6.45
N ASP A 46 -6.19 -21.64 5.88
CA ASP A 46 -5.11 -22.24 6.63
C ASP A 46 -4.14 -21.10 7.04
N PRO A 47 -3.89 -20.86 8.33
CA PRO A 47 -2.94 -19.86 8.79
C PRO A 47 -1.54 -20.04 8.19
N ARG A 48 -1.14 -21.27 7.88
CA ARG A 48 0.12 -21.57 7.21
C ARG A 48 0.14 -20.96 5.81
N ASP A 49 -0.88 -21.20 5.00
CA ASP A 49 -0.97 -20.65 3.64
C ASP A 49 -1.03 -19.12 3.67
N LEU A 50 -1.73 -18.55 4.66
CA LEU A 50 -1.78 -17.11 4.84
C LEU A 50 -0.38 -16.53 5.10
N VAL A 51 0.40 -17.14 6.00
CA VAL A 51 1.76 -16.69 6.33
C VAL A 51 2.68 -16.80 5.10
N LEU A 52 2.63 -17.90 4.37
CA LEU A 52 3.45 -18.07 3.16
C LEU A 52 3.11 -17.03 2.09
N ARG A 53 1.82 -16.77 1.86
CA ARG A 53 1.38 -15.73 0.92
C ARG A 53 1.73 -14.33 1.38
N TYR A 54 1.64 -14.06 2.69
CA TYR A 54 2.08 -12.80 3.26
C TYR A 54 3.58 -12.58 3.04
N LEU A 55 4.42 -13.58 3.34
CA LEU A 55 5.86 -13.50 3.11
C LEU A 55 6.21 -13.35 1.63
N ALA A 56 5.48 -14.03 0.73
CA ALA A 56 5.67 -13.86 -0.71
C ALA A 56 5.45 -12.43 -1.19
N ALA A 57 4.56 -11.68 -0.51
CA ALA A 57 4.22 -10.30 -0.87
C ALA A 57 5.03 -9.25 -0.10
N PHE A 58 5.38 -9.52 1.16
CA PHE A 58 5.90 -8.52 2.10
C PHE A 58 7.17 -8.94 2.85
N GLY A 59 7.70 -10.14 2.58
CA GLY A 59 8.94 -10.59 3.22
C GLY A 59 10.17 -9.74 2.84
N PRO A 60 11.20 -9.72 3.70
CA PRO A 60 11.29 -10.36 5.01
C PRO A 60 10.46 -9.64 6.09
N ALA A 61 9.82 -10.39 6.97
CA ALA A 61 8.91 -9.84 7.98
C ALA A 61 8.92 -10.64 9.30
N THR A 62 8.40 -10.02 10.36
CA THR A 62 8.20 -10.66 11.66
C THR A 62 6.77 -11.23 11.80
N PRO A 63 6.52 -12.15 12.74
CA PRO A 63 5.16 -12.56 13.08
C PRO A 63 4.25 -11.38 13.47
N ALA A 64 4.79 -10.36 14.15
CA ALA A 64 4.04 -9.16 14.53
C ALA A 64 3.60 -8.34 13.32
N ASP A 65 4.41 -8.29 12.26
CA ASP A 65 4.06 -7.63 11.01
C ASP A 65 2.87 -8.34 10.34
N ALA A 66 2.94 -9.66 10.21
CA ALA A 66 1.86 -10.47 9.65
C ALA A 66 0.55 -10.34 10.46
N GLN A 67 0.64 -10.34 11.79
CA GLN A 67 -0.52 -10.14 12.68
C GLN A 67 -1.12 -8.73 12.51
N SER A 68 -0.28 -7.70 12.41
CA SER A 68 -0.73 -6.32 12.20
C SER A 68 -1.44 -6.15 10.86
N TRP A 69 -0.93 -6.78 9.81
CA TRP A 69 -1.50 -6.69 8.47
C TRP A 69 -2.82 -7.47 8.34
N SER A 70 -2.84 -8.71 8.85
CA SER A 70 -4.01 -9.60 8.71
C SER A 70 -5.12 -9.35 9.72
N GLY A 71 -4.79 -8.72 10.87
CA GLY A 71 -5.68 -8.62 12.02
C GLY A 71 -5.88 -9.93 12.78
N LEU A 72 -5.15 -11.00 12.44
CA LEU A 72 -5.23 -12.31 13.09
C LEU A 72 -4.21 -12.43 14.21
N GLY A 73 -4.61 -13.01 15.34
CA GLY A 73 -3.70 -13.43 16.41
C GLY A 73 -3.13 -14.83 16.18
N GLY A 74 -2.16 -15.24 17.04
CA GLY A 74 -1.64 -16.61 17.04
C GLY A 74 -0.67 -16.95 15.91
N LEU A 75 -0.25 -15.99 15.09
CA LEU A 75 0.65 -16.28 13.96
C LEU A 75 2.08 -16.56 14.40
N ARG A 76 2.46 -16.25 15.64
CA ARG A 76 3.80 -16.57 16.17
C ARG A 76 4.06 -18.09 16.17
N GLU A 77 3.08 -18.87 16.58
CA GLU A 77 3.15 -20.33 16.60
C GLU A 77 3.23 -20.90 15.19
N VAL A 78 2.53 -20.30 14.24
CA VAL A 78 2.58 -20.66 12.80
C VAL A 78 3.97 -20.40 12.23
N PHE A 79 4.56 -19.24 12.49
CA PHE A 79 5.93 -18.92 12.09
C PHE A 79 6.95 -19.88 12.72
N ALA A 80 6.78 -20.23 14.00
CA ALA A 80 7.65 -21.18 14.68
C ALA A 80 7.59 -22.58 14.03
N ALA A 81 6.40 -23.05 13.68
CA ALA A 81 6.22 -24.30 12.96
C ALA A 81 6.81 -24.27 11.55
N LEU A 82 6.71 -23.13 10.85
CA LEU A 82 7.24 -22.93 9.51
C LEU A 82 8.77 -22.68 9.46
N ARG A 83 9.39 -22.37 10.60
CA ARG A 83 10.81 -21.98 10.68
C ARG A 83 11.78 -22.88 9.89
N PRO A 84 11.66 -24.23 9.90
CA PRO A 84 12.57 -25.09 9.13
C PRO A 84 12.48 -24.89 7.60
N GLU A 85 11.39 -24.30 7.12
CA GLU A 85 11.10 -24.10 5.69
C GLU A 85 11.38 -22.66 5.24
N LEU A 86 11.66 -21.73 6.18
CA LEU A 86 11.85 -20.32 5.90
C LEU A 86 13.33 -19.92 5.96
N ALA A 87 13.68 -18.91 5.17
CA ALA A 87 14.92 -18.18 5.37
C ALA A 87 14.77 -17.25 6.57
N VAL A 88 15.79 -17.19 7.43
CA VAL A 88 15.79 -16.38 8.65
C VAL A 88 16.92 -15.37 8.58
N PHE A 89 16.62 -14.12 8.84
CA PHE A 89 17.56 -13.01 8.87
C PHE A 89 17.48 -12.30 10.22
N THR A 90 18.52 -11.57 10.57
CA THR A 90 18.52 -10.66 11.72
C THR A 90 18.44 -9.23 11.22
N GLY A 91 17.43 -8.51 11.63
CA GLY A 91 17.30 -7.07 11.33
C GLY A 91 18.29 -6.24 12.14
N ASP A 92 18.48 -4.98 11.75
CA ASP A 92 19.38 -4.04 12.45
C ASP A 92 19.01 -3.81 13.92
N ASP A 93 17.75 -4.02 14.25
CA ASP A 93 17.20 -3.95 15.61
C ASP A 93 17.31 -5.27 16.41
N GLY A 94 17.99 -6.27 15.85
CA GLY A 94 18.19 -7.58 16.46
C GLY A 94 16.98 -8.52 16.36
N ARG A 95 15.88 -8.13 15.73
CA ARG A 95 14.71 -9.00 15.54
C ARG A 95 14.93 -10.01 14.41
N GLU A 96 14.40 -11.21 14.59
CA GLU A 96 14.34 -12.19 13.52
C GLU A 96 13.29 -11.80 12.48
N LEU A 97 13.71 -11.84 11.23
CA LEU A 97 12.88 -11.64 10.05
C LEU A 97 12.81 -12.94 9.25
N PHE A 98 11.63 -13.30 8.84
CA PHE A 98 11.36 -14.53 8.09
C PHE A 98 11.00 -14.19 6.64
N ASP A 99 11.46 -15.03 5.72
CA ASP A 99 11.16 -14.88 4.29
C ASP A 99 11.09 -16.26 3.62
N LEU A 100 10.54 -16.30 2.41
CA LEU A 100 10.60 -17.51 1.60
C LEU A 100 12.04 -17.74 1.12
N PRO A 101 12.55 -18.98 1.09
CA PRO A 101 13.92 -19.27 0.63
C PRO A 101 14.22 -18.75 -0.77
N GLY A 102 13.24 -18.85 -1.67
CA GLY A 102 13.36 -18.42 -3.07
C GLY A 102 12.88 -16.99 -3.36
N ALA A 103 12.60 -16.16 -2.33
CA ALA A 103 12.17 -14.77 -2.54
C ALA A 103 13.25 -13.94 -3.23
N ALA A 104 12.83 -13.05 -4.12
CA ALA A 104 13.72 -12.10 -4.76
C ALA A 104 14.32 -11.14 -3.73
N ARG A 105 15.63 -11.09 -3.64
CA ARG A 105 16.40 -10.16 -2.81
C ARG A 105 17.39 -9.44 -3.71
N PRO A 106 16.99 -8.29 -4.27
CA PRO A 106 17.86 -7.54 -5.15
C PRO A 106 19.10 -7.03 -4.41
N PRO A 107 20.22 -6.82 -5.11
CA PRO A 107 21.41 -6.18 -4.54
C PRO A 107 21.11 -4.80 -3.94
N GLU A 108 21.93 -4.36 -2.98
CA GLU A 108 21.75 -3.09 -2.27
C GLU A 108 21.77 -1.87 -3.19
N ASP A 109 22.54 -1.94 -4.27
CA ASP A 109 22.69 -0.88 -5.27
C ASP A 109 21.58 -0.88 -6.35
N THR A 110 20.56 -1.74 -6.20
CA THR A 110 19.43 -1.78 -7.13
C THR A 110 18.69 -0.42 -7.15
N PRO A 111 18.56 0.23 -8.31
CA PRO A 111 17.89 1.52 -8.40
C PRO A 111 16.44 1.45 -7.92
N ALA A 112 16.04 2.36 -7.03
CA ALA A 112 14.67 2.54 -6.56
C ALA A 112 14.12 3.90 -7.05
N PRO A 113 13.70 4.01 -8.31
CA PRO A 113 13.22 5.26 -8.87
C PRO A 113 11.95 5.73 -8.16
N PRO A 114 11.63 7.04 -8.22
CA PRO A 114 10.43 7.58 -7.58
C PRO A 114 9.16 6.84 -8.01
N ARG A 115 8.25 6.66 -7.05
CA ARG A 115 6.91 6.10 -7.29
C ARG A 115 5.86 6.86 -6.50
N PHE A 116 4.71 7.07 -7.11
CA PHE A 116 3.52 7.59 -6.45
C PHE A 116 2.68 6.42 -5.95
N LEU A 117 2.40 6.41 -4.66
CA LEU A 117 1.63 5.38 -3.97
C LEU A 117 0.22 5.91 -3.70
N PRO A 118 -0.85 5.13 -3.95
CA PRO A 118 -2.21 5.55 -3.67
C PRO A 118 -2.48 5.66 -2.16
N GLU A 119 -3.66 6.17 -1.81
CA GLU A 119 -4.17 6.06 -0.45
C GLU A 119 -4.24 4.58 -0.03
N PHE A 120 -3.91 4.30 1.23
CA PHE A 120 -3.94 2.94 1.79
C PHE A 120 -3.03 1.93 1.08
N ASP A 121 -1.98 2.37 0.42
CA ASP A 121 -1.02 1.46 -0.21
C ASP A 121 -0.44 0.48 0.80
N ASN A 122 -0.34 -0.79 0.41
CA ASN A 122 0.16 -1.84 1.29
C ASN A 122 1.65 -1.71 1.66
N LEU A 123 2.44 -0.99 0.88
CA LEU A 123 3.81 -0.65 1.27
C LEU A 123 3.84 0.15 2.59
N LEU A 124 2.81 0.95 2.83
CA LEU A 124 2.64 1.74 4.07
C LEU A 124 1.94 0.96 5.19
N LEU A 125 1.28 -0.16 4.90
CA LEU A 125 0.42 -0.88 5.83
C LEU A 125 0.87 -2.33 6.09
N GLY A 126 1.72 -2.87 5.25
CA GLY A 126 2.11 -4.28 5.25
C GLY A 126 2.89 -4.74 6.48
N HIS A 127 3.43 -3.82 7.27
CA HIS A 127 4.25 -4.11 8.44
C HIS A 127 3.78 -3.34 9.68
N ALA A 128 4.01 -3.89 10.87
CA ALA A 128 3.84 -3.18 12.14
C ALA A 128 4.93 -2.10 12.30
N GLU A 129 6.19 -2.49 12.03
CA GLU A 129 7.32 -1.58 11.99
C GLU A 129 7.53 -1.07 10.56
N ARG A 130 7.42 0.23 10.38
CA ARG A 130 7.39 0.89 9.07
C ARG A 130 8.57 1.80 8.80
N ALA A 131 9.53 1.91 9.74
CA ALA A 131 10.63 2.86 9.66
C ALA A 131 11.51 2.69 8.41
N ARG A 132 11.57 1.47 7.86
CA ARG A 132 12.29 1.19 6.59
C ARG A 132 11.76 1.98 5.40
N VAL A 133 10.46 2.29 5.39
CA VAL A 133 9.79 2.98 4.27
C VAL A 133 9.29 4.35 4.71
N VAL A 134 8.81 4.46 5.95
CA VAL A 134 8.20 5.67 6.50
C VAL A 134 9.12 6.25 7.58
N PRO A 135 9.89 7.30 7.28
CA PRO A 135 10.67 7.99 8.29
C PRO A 135 9.79 8.41 9.47
N PRO A 136 10.21 8.16 10.73
CA PRO A 136 9.39 8.45 11.91
C PRO A 136 8.87 9.89 11.97
N ALA A 137 9.66 10.85 11.51
CA ALA A 137 9.31 12.27 11.45
C ALA A 137 8.07 12.58 10.58
N TYR A 138 7.75 11.73 9.61
CA TYR A 138 6.65 11.95 8.67
C TYR A 138 5.39 11.16 9.01
N ARG A 139 5.44 10.31 10.05
CA ARG A 139 4.36 9.40 10.40
C ARG A 139 3.01 10.12 10.62
N SER A 140 3.00 11.24 11.35
CA SER A 140 1.79 12.00 11.61
C SER A 140 1.23 12.73 10.39
N GLN A 141 2.07 12.97 9.39
CA GLN A 141 1.67 13.60 8.13
C GLN A 141 1.04 12.59 7.15
N ILE A 142 1.30 11.30 7.35
CA ILE A 142 0.82 10.20 6.49
C ILE A 142 -0.43 9.55 7.08
N TYR A 143 -0.37 9.16 8.35
CA TYR A 143 -1.48 8.49 9.05
C TYR A 143 -2.31 9.52 9.80
N LEU A 144 -3.41 9.92 9.19
CA LEU A 144 -4.29 10.95 9.71
C LEU A 144 -5.38 10.37 10.63
N SER A 145 -6.10 11.25 11.32
CA SER A 145 -7.29 10.86 12.11
C SER A 145 -8.34 10.13 11.26
N ALA A 146 -9.24 9.41 11.92
CA ALA A 146 -10.30 8.62 11.27
C ALA A 146 -9.80 7.57 10.28
N LEU A 147 -8.67 6.92 10.60
CA LEU A 147 -8.07 5.82 9.84
C LEU A 147 -7.73 6.17 8.38
N ARG A 148 -7.44 7.43 8.08
CA ARG A 148 -7.03 7.86 6.75
C ARG A 148 -5.51 7.69 6.58
N VAL A 149 -5.11 7.15 5.43
CA VAL A 149 -3.71 7.07 5.01
C VAL A 149 -3.57 7.83 3.71
N ARG A 150 -2.72 8.85 3.69
CA ARG A 150 -2.54 9.71 2.51
C ARG A 150 -1.87 8.96 1.37
N ALA A 151 -2.22 9.35 0.16
CA ALA A 151 -1.42 9.07 -1.02
C ALA A 151 -0.05 9.73 -0.87
N THR A 152 1.02 8.96 -1.06
CA THR A 152 2.40 9.39 -0.82
C THR A 152 3.27 9.18 -2.05
N PHE A 153 4.45 9.73 -2.06
CA PHE A 153 5.48 9.34 -3.01
C PHE A 153 6.75 8.90 -2.28
N VAL A 154 7.42 7.93 -2.88
CA VAL A 154 8.70 7.42 -2.42
C VAL A 154 9.82 7.85 -3.37
N VAL A 155 10.99 8.08 -2.82
CA VAL A 155 12.23 8.26 -3.56
C VAL A 155 13.27 7.41 -2.85
N ASP A 156 13.98 6.60 -3.61
CA ASP A 156 14.97 5.68 -3.07
C ASP A 156 14.41 4.80 -1.94
N GLY A 157 13.20 4.25 -2.15
CA GLY A 157 12.52 3.35 -1.23
C GLY A 157 11.88 4.00 0.00
N ALA A 158 12.09 5.29 0.26
CA ALA A 158 11.57 5.98 1.44
C ALA A 158 10.53 7.05 1.07
N VAL A 159 9.48 7.20 1.90
CA VAL A 159 8.49 8.27 1.73
C VAL A 159 9.14 9.62 1.94
N LYS A 160 8.94 10.53 0.98
CA LYS A 160 9.41 11.91 1.03
C LYS A 160 8.31 12.96 0.93
N GLY A 161 7.06 12.56 0.75
CA GLY A 161 5.95 13.50 0.68
C GLY A 161 4.63 12.83 0.34
N ALA A 162 3.64 13.66 0.12
CA ALA A 162 2.30 13.26 -0.30
C ALA A 162 1.94 13.88 -1.65
N TRP A 163 0.84 13.39 -2.23
CA TRP A 163 0.35 13.93 -3.49
C TRP A 163 -1.18 13.89 -3.54
N LYS A 164 -1.74 14.67 -4.45
CA LYS A 164 -3.17 14.65 -4.79
C LYS A 164 -3.36 15.14 -6.22
N VAL A 165 -4.54 14.87 -6.79
CA VAL A 165 -4.95 15.47 -8.07
C VAL A 165 -6.05 16.48 -7.81
N GLU A 166 -5.82 17.71 -8.21
CA GLU A 166 -6.82 18.76 -8.25
C GLU A 166 -7.43 18.81 -9.65
N ARG A 167 -8.75 18.63 -9.71
CA ARG A 167 -9.50 18.53 -10.97
C ARG A 167 -10.36 19.76 -11.19
N SER A 168 -10.39 20.21 -12.44
CA SER A 168 -11.37 21.19 -12.92
C SER A 168 -12.15 20.61 -14.11
N LYS A 169 -13.08 21.38 -14.70
CA LYS A 169 -13.89 20.90 -15.84
C LYS A 169 -13.05 20.48 -17.06
N LYS A 170 -11.85 21.04 -17.25
CA LYS A 170 -11.03 20.83 -18.44
C LYS A 170 -9.56 20.52 -18.15
N SER A 171 -9.15 20.53 -16.88
CA SER A 171 -7.76 20.32 -16.51
C SER A 171 -7.61 19.51 -15.24
N ALA A 172 -6.48 18.83 -15.12
CA ALA A 172 -6.05 18.13 -13.92
C ALA A 172 -4.64 18.60 -13.54
N THR A 173 -4.42 18.87 -12.27
CA THR A 173 -3.13 19.25 -11.71
C THR A 173 -2.70 18.21 -10.69
N LEU A 174 -1.56 17.55 -10.92
CA LEU A 174 -0.92 16.73 -9.90
C LEU A 174 -0.15 17.67 -8.96
N VAL A 175 -0.58 17.72 -7.73
CA VAL A 175 0.06 18.48 -6.66
C VAL A 175 0.98 17.54 -5.89
N ILE A 176 2.26 17.86 -5.87
CA ILE A 176 3.31 17.13 -5.16
C ILE A 176 3.67 17.95 -3.92
N GLU A 177 3.44 17.39 -2.74
CA GLU A 177 3.61 18.03 -1.43
C GLU A 177 4.82 17.38 -0.71
N PRO A 178 6.06 17.86 -0.91
CA PRO A 178 7.22 17.31 -0.21
C PRO A 178 7.16 17.59 1.29
N PHE A 179 7.64 16.65 2.12
CA PHE A 179 7.77 16.86 3.57
C PHE A 179 9.11 17.51 3.96
N ALA A 180 10.04 17.56 3.03
CA ALA A 180 11.32 18.27 3.14
C ALA A 180 11.81 18.69 1.75
N ALA A 181 12.82 19.54 1.71
CA ALA A 181 13.40 20.02 0.45
C ALA A 181 13.92 18.85 -0.42
N LEU A 182 13.49 18.83 -1.66
CA LEU A 182 13.95 17.87 -2.68
C LEU A 182 15.13 18.44 -3.46
N THR A 183 16.08 17.59 -3.80
CA THR A 183 17.16 17.94 -4.74
C THR A 183 16.61 18.19 -6.16
N LYS A 184 17.38 18.87 -6.99
CA LYS A 184 17.03 19.10 -8.41
C LYS A 184 16.81 17.77 -9.16
N LYS A 185 17.65 16.75 -8.87
CA LYS A 185 17.54 15.41 -9.47
C LYS A 185 16.23 14.71 -9.07
N GLU A 186 15.87 14.76 -7.79
CA GLU A 186 14.62 14.17 -7.29
C GLU A 186 13.40 14.87 -7.89
N LYS A 187 13.40 16.21 -7.95
CA LYS A 187 12.30 16.97 -8.59
C LYS A 187 12.14 16.61 -10.05
N ALA A 188 13.23 16.49 -10.81
CA ALA A 188 13.18 16.09 -12.20
C ALA A 188 12.59 14.68 -12.38
N ALA A 189 13.10 13.70 -11.62
CA ALA A 189 12.62 12.32 -11.69
C ALA A 189 11.14 12.17 -11.24
N LEU A 190 10.72 12.90 -10.20
CA LEU A 190 9.32 12.97 -9.77
C LEU A 190 8.44 13.67 -10.83
N GLY A 191 8.95 14.68 -11.52
CA GLY A 191 8.25 15.32 -12.61
C GLY A 191 7.93 14.33 -13.73
N GLU A 192 8.93 13.60 -14.21
CA GLU A 192 8.75 12.58 -15.26
C GLU A 192 7.77 11.48 -14.85
N GLU A 193 7.87 10.96 -13.61
CA GLU A 193 6.94 9.96 -13.11
C GLU A 193 5.53 10.54 -12.93
N GLY A 194 5.43 11.79 -12.47
CA GLY A 194 4.16 12.49 -12.29
C GLY A 194 3.43 12.74 -13.62
N GLU A 195 4.15 13.05 -14.70
CA GLU A 195 3.57 13.16 -16.03
C GLU A 195 2.98 11.83 -16.50
N ARG A 196 3.68 10.71 -16.28
CA ARG A 196 3.18 9.37 -16.61
C ARG A 196 1.94 9.02 -15.80
N LEU A 197 1.97 9.28 -14.48
CA LEU A 197 0.83 9.05 -13.59
C LEU A 197 -0.38 9.87 -14.03
N LEU A 198 -0.19 11.15 -14.31
CA LEU A 198 -1.29 12.04 -14.66
C LEU A 198 -1.86 11.71 -16.05
N ALA A 199 -1.03 11.26 -16.97
CA ALA A 199 -1.49 10.75 -18.26
C ALA A 199 -2.39 9.52 -18.11
N PHE A 200 -2.03 8.64 -17.19
CA PHE A 200 -2.80 7.43 -16.88
C PHE A 200 -4.12 7.72 -16.13
N LEU A 201 -4.07 8.58 -15.11
CA LEU A 201 -5.25 8.84 -14.27
C LEU A 201 -6.29 9.76 -14.94
N GLU A 202 -5.83 10.66 -15.79
CA GLU A 202 -6.62 11.77 -16.34
C GLU A 202 -6.59 11.75 -17.89
N GLU A 203 -6.82 10.59 -18.49
CA GLU A 203 -6.77 10.39 -19.95
C GLU A 203 -7.67 11.37 -20.71
N GLY A 204 -8.85 11.70 -20.15
CA GLY A 204 -9.81 12.63 -20.74
C GLY A 204 -9.57 14.11 -20.45
N ALA A 205 -8.53 14.49 -19.67
CA ALA A 205 -8.30 15.89 -19.34
C ALA A 205 -7.71 16.66 -20.55
N GLY A 206 -8.27 17.84 -20.83
CA GLY A 206 -7.80 18.72 -21.91
C GLY A 206 -6.43 19.35 -21.61
N ALA A 207 -6.10 19.56 -20.35
CA ALA A 207 -4.79 20.02 -19.90
C ALA A 207 -4.35 19.26 -18.65
N ARG A 208 -3.06 18.92 -18.59
CA ARG A 208 -2.41 18.23 -17.47
C ARG A 208 -1.22 19.06 -17.02
N THR A 209 -1.13 19.32 -15.73
CA THR A 209 -0.05 20.14 -15.16
C THR A 209 0.49 19.51 -13.88
N LEU A 210 1.74 19.81 -13.55
CA LEU A 210 2.39 19.44 -12.30
C LEU A 210 2.65 20.69 -11.48
N ARG A 211 2.45 20.60 -10.17
CA ARG A 211 2.82 21.64 -9.22
C ARG A 211 3.54 21.01 -8.05
N PHE A 212 4.69 21.58 -7.70
CA PHE A 212 5.39 21.26 -6.46
C PHE A 212 5.07 22.35 -5.46
N ASP A 213 4.49 21.95 -4.33
CA ASP A 213 4.32 22.84 -3.20
C ASP A 213 5.64 22.97 -2.41
N GLU A 214 5.78 24.00 -1.61
CA GLU A 214 6.91 24.14 -0.69
C GLU A 214 6.70 23.25 0.54
N PRO A 215 7.77 22.65 1.13
CA PRO A 215 7.69 21.83 2.32
C PRO A 215 7.35 22.61 3.58
#